data_15f05127011dfff8c9a7199c56d61824
#
_entry.id   15f05127011dfff8c9a7199c56d61824
#
_cell.length_a   1.000
_cell.length_b   1.000
_cell.length_c   1.000
_cell.angle_alpha   90.00
_cell.angle_beta   90.00
_cell.angle_gamma   90.00
#
_symmetry.space_group_name_H-M   'P 1'
#
loop_
_entity.id
_entity.type
_entity.pdbx_description
1 polymer ?
#
loop_
_entity_poly.entity_id
_entity_poly.type
_entity_poly.pdbx_seq_one_letter_code
_entity_poly.pdbx_strand_id
1 'polypeptide(L)'
;MKLAVLYAGQGAQHPGMGREFYEDFSAFRAAFDSAALEFDLHRVCFEDPDGVLNQTEYTQPCMVAFACGVSAVLAEKGVQPSYVAGLSLGEYSALEAAGVFTAKQAIELAAYRGKAMADAAKGIDCGMTAVLNLDRDALAVCCEEASALGCVQICNYNCPGQLVIGGEKAAVDKAAELAKAAGARRCIPLKGSGPFHTRLMAPAGDALAKRFETEAFGEMQVPVLFNCLGREMPDGSSIPALLVKQVQSSVYMEDTLRRLGQLGVDHILEVGPGNALSGFVKKTLPGVVCASVETPAQLDAVLTAWKEEQ
;
A
#
# COMPACT_ATOMS: atom_id res chain seq x y z
N MET A 1 7.32 -24.44 2.30
CA MET A 1 7.10 -22.99 2.48
C MET A 1 6.31 -22.44 1.30
N LYS A 2 5.14 -21.90 1.54
CA LYS A 2 4.32 -21.19 0.55
C LYS A 2 4.32 -19.70 0.90
N LEU A 3 5.16 -18.94 0.23
CA LEU A 3 5.49 -17.56 0.56
C LEU A 3 4.56 -16.56 -0.15
N ALA A 4 4.06 -15.56 0.58
CA ALA A 4 3.56 -14.33 0.00
C ALA A 4 4.45 -13.15 0.39
N VAL A 5 4.69 -12.22 -0.54
CA VAL A 5 5.37 -10.96 -0.25
C VAL A 5 4.35 -9.83 -0.26
N LEU A 6 4.34 -9.05 0.82
CA LEU A 6 3.49 -7.89 1.01
C LEU A 6 4.30 -6.60 0.98
N TYR A 7 3.85 -5.63 0.22
CA TYR A 7 4.53 -4.34 0.07
C TYR A 7 3.83 -3.24 0.87
N ALA A 8 4.61 -2.54 1.69
CA ALA A 8 4.13 -1.48 2.55
C ALA A 8 3.49 -0.33 1.76
N GLY A 9 2.51 0.31 2.38
CA GLY A 9 1.89 1.53 1.89
C GLY A 9 2.50 2.79 2.47
N GLN A 10 1.92 3.95 2.13
CA GLN A 10 2.29 5.24 2.68
C GLN A 10 2.02 5.29 4.20
N GLY A 11 2.91 5.96 4.95
CA GLY A 11 2.77 6.20 6.38
C GLY A 11 3.92 5.71 7.24
N ALA A 12 4.81 4.87 6.69
CA ALA A 12 5.97 4.34 7.41
C ALA A 12 7.31 4.89 6.89
N GLN A 13 7.29 5.75 5.88
CA GLN A 13 8.48 6.35 5.28
C GLN A 13 9.23 7.22 6.29
N HIS A 14 10.55 7.21 6.20
CA HIS A 14 11.43 8.08 6.97
C HIS A 14 12.72 8.38 6.20
N PRO A 15 13.40 9.49 6.45
CA PRO A 15 14.69 9.79 5.84
C PRO A 15 15.71 8.68 6.13
N GLY A 16 16.45 8.28 5.11
CA GLY A 16 17.47 7.23 5.20
C GLY A 16 16.96 5.82 4.88
N MET A 17 15.64 5.61 4.70
CA MET A 17 15.11 4.29 4.33
C MET A 17 15.79 3.78 3.05
N GLY A 18 16.30 2.53 3.08
CA GLY A 18 16.96 1.89 1.95
C GLY A 18 18.41 2.28 1.72
N ARG A 19 19.01 3.20 2.48
CA ARG A 19 20.40 3.61 2.32
C ARG A 19 21.37 2.43 2.47
N GLU A 20 21.20 1.60 3.49
CA GLU A 20 22.05 0.42 3.69
C GLU A 20 21.95 -0.57 2.53
N PHE A 21 20.73 -0.83 2.03
CA PHE A 21 20.54 -1.65 0.83
C PHE A 21 21.22 -1.03 -0.39
N TYR A 22 21.13 0.27 -0.55
CA TYR A 22 21.77 0.99 -1.64
C TYR A 22 23.30 0.88 -1.59
N GLU A 23 23.90 0.95 -0.39
CA GLU A 23 25.34 0.80 -0.17
C GLU A 23 25.80 -0.64 -0.44
N ASP A 24 25.05 -1.64 0.00
CA ASP A 24 25.48 -3.04 -0.01
C ASP A 24 25.15 -3.80 -1.30
N PHE A 25 24.05 -3.45 -2.02
CA PHE A 25 23.56 -4.27 -3.13
C PHE A 25 23.48 -3.50 -4.46
N SER A 26 24.20 -4.01 -5.47
CA SER A 26 24.14 -3.46 -6.83
C SER A 26 22.76 -3.63 -7.48
N ALA A 27 22.06 -4.72 -7.19
CA ALA A 27 20.70 -4.96 -7.68
C ALA A 27 19.71 -3.91 -7.13
N PHE A 28 19.84 -3.55 -5.85
CA PHE A 28 19.04 -2.47 -5.27
C PHE A 28 19.30 -1.14 -5.99
N ARG A 29 20.59 -0.76 -6.15
CA ARG A 29 20.96 0.48 -6.86
C ARG A 29 20.37 0.53 -8.26
N ALA A 30 20.52 -0.55 -9.03
CA ALA A 30 20.02 -0.62 -10.40
C ALA A 30 18.51 -0.40 -10.50
N ALA A 31 17.74 -0.95 -9.59
CA ALA A 31 16.30 -0.75 -9.54
C ALA A 31 15.94 0.66 -9.05
N PHE A 32 16.54 1.11 -7.95
CA PHE A 32 16.28 2.41 -7.33
C PHE A 32 16.60 3.58 -8.27
N ASP A 33 17.71 3.51 -9.02
CA ASP A 33 18.19 4.55 -9.93
C ASP A 33 17.56 4.48 -11.33
N SER A 34 16.66 3.52 -11.59
CA SER A 34 16.14 3.28 -12.93
C SER A 34 15.19 4.36 -13.46
N ALA A 35 14.52 5.08 -12.56
CA ALA A 35 13.47 6.04 -12.91
C ALA A 35 14.01 7.46 -13.13
N ALA A 36 13.38 8.19 -14.06
CA ALA A 36 13.61 9.61 -14.28
C ALA A 36 12.45 10.40 -13.64
N LEU A 37 12.74 11.14 -12.56
CA LEU A 37 11.79 11.94 -11.82
C LEU A 37 12.10 13.43 -11.94
N GLU A 38 11.10 14.28 -11.67
CA GLU A 38 11.28 15.75 -11.67
C GLU A 38 12.02 16.27 -10.42
N PHE A 39 12.40 15.36 -9.50
CA PHE A 39 13.12 15.67 -8.27
C PHE A 39 14.24 14.64 -8.04
N ASP A 40 15.16 14.99 -7.17
CA ASP A 40 16.25 14.11 -6.75
C ASP A 40 15.73 13.08 -5.73
N LEU A 41 15.54 11.85 -6.20
CA LEU A 41 15.03 10.74 -5.40
C LEU A 41 15.94 10.42 -4.21
N HIS A 42 17.28 10.44 -4.40
CA HIS A 42 18.25 10.19 -3.35
C HIS A 42 18.15 11.24 -2.25
N ARG A 43 18.12 12.51 -2.64
CA ARG A 43 18.04 13.64 -1.72
C ARG A 43 16.77 13.56 -0.86
N VAL A 44 15.63 13.28 -1.49
CA VAL A 44 14.34 13.19 -0.77
C VAL A 44 14.29 11.92 0.10
N CYS A 45 14.64 10.75 -0.45
CA CYS A 45 14.50 9.49 0.25
C CYS A 45 15.52 9.32 1.39
N PHE A 46 16.77 9.75 1.18
CA PHE A 46 17.85 9.51 2.14
C PHE A 46 18.10 10.67 3.11
N GLU A 47 17.76 11.89 2.77
CA GLU A 47 18.12 13.06 3.57
C GLU A 47 16.92 13.91 3.97
N ASP A 48 15.99 14.11 3.05
CA ASP A 48 14.79 14.95 3.19
C ASP A 48 15.05 16.34 3.82
N PRO A 49 16.05 17.10 3.33
CA PRO A 49 16.43 18.35 3.95
C PRO A 49 15.33 19.42 3.87
N ASP A 50 14.40 19.26 2.90
CA ASP A 50 13.29 20.19 2.67
C ASP A 50 12.00 19.72 3.37
N GLY A 51 11.99 18.55 4.03
CA GLY A 51 10.86 18.01 4.78
C GLY A 51 9.67 17.61 3.89
N VAL A 52 9.93 17.19 2.64
CA VAL A 52 8.87 16.90 1.64
C VAL A 52 8.52 15.41 1.55
N LEU A 53 9.32 14.52 2.13
CA LEU A 53 9.12 13.07 2.06
C LEU A 53 7.71 12.63 2.52
N ASN A 54 7.07 13.37 3.40
CA ASN A 54 5.72 13.08 3.88
C ASN A 54 4.59 13.66 2.99
N GLN A 55 4.93 14.34 1.91
CA GLN A 55 3.95 14.76 0.91
C GLN A 55 3.73 13.61 -0.09
N THR A 56 2.46 13.32 -0.39
CA THR A 56 2.05 12.13 -1.16
C THR A 56 2.79 11.97 -2.50
N GLU A 57 3.04 13.06 -3.20
CA GLU A 57 3.75 13.09 -4.48
C GLU A 57 5.22 12.67 -4.37
N TYR A 58 5.85 12.82 -3.21
CA TYR A 58 7.23 12.39 -2.94
C TYR A 58 7.27 11.04 -2.22
N THR A 59 6.36 10.83 -1.26
CA THR A 59 6.28 9.56 -0.52
C THR A 59 6.14 8.37 -1.45
N GLN A 60 5.22 8.44 -2.42
CA GLN A 60 4.88 7.28 -3.24
C GLN A 60 6.05 6.78 -4.08
N PRO A 61 6.74 7.60 -4.90
CA PRO A 61 7.89 7.11 -5.66
C PRO A 61 9.07 6.68 -4.78
N CYS A 62 9.32 7.32 -3.63
CA CYS A 62 10.37 6.91 -2.70
C CYS A 62 10.10 5.51 -2.13
N MET A 63 8.87 5.25 -1.69
CA MET A 63 8.48 3.94 -1.15
C MET A 63 8.51 2.83 -2.20
N VAL A 64 8.06 3.13 -3.42
CA VAL A 64 8.10 2.15 -4.52
C VAL A 64 9.53 1.90 -4.98
N ALA A 65 10.39 2.91 -5.05
CA ALA A 65 11.81 2.74 -5.36
C ALA A 65 12.52 1.84 -4.35
N PHE A 66 12.27 2.08 -3.05
CA PHE A 66 12.74 1.19 -1.98
C PHE A 66 12.26 -0.25 -2.20
N ALA A 67 10.97 -0.44 -2.43
CA ALA A 67 10.38 -1.76 -2.58
C ALA A 67 10.90 -2.51 -3.82
N CYS A 68 11.02 -1.84 -4.97
CA CYS A 68 11.62 -2.42 -6.19
C CYS A 68 13.09 -2.81 -5.97
N GLY A 69 13.85 -1.97 -5.24
CA GLY A 69 15.23 -2.28 -4.87
C GLY A 69 15.32 -3.56 -4.02
N VAL A 70 14.48 -3.68 -2.98
CA VAL A 70 14.44 -4.90 -2.14
C VAL A 70 13.96 -6.11 -2.95
N SER A 71 12.96 -5.96 -3.83
CA SER A 71 12.50 -7.02 -4.72
C SER A 71 13.63 -7.55 -5.61
N ALA A 72 14.46 -6.67 -6.16
CA ALA A 72 15.63 -7.06 -6.95
C ALA A 72 16.64 -7.86 -6.13
N VAL A 73 16.88 -7.47 -4.87
CA VAL A 73 17.76 -8.24 -3.95
C VAL A 73 17.15 -9.59 -3.59
N LEU A 74 15.84 -9.66 -3.34
CA LEU A 74 15.14 -10.93 -3.09
C LEU A 74 15.27 -11.89 -4.27
N ALA A 75 15.09 -11.38 -5.49
CA ALA A 75 15.23 -12.17 -6.72
C ALA A 75 16.68 -12.67 -6.90
N GLU A 76 17.69 -11.85 -6.64
CA GLU A 76 19.11 -12.22 -6.68
C GLU A 76 19.44 -13.30 -5.62
N LYS A 77 18.80 -13.25 -4.46
CA LYS A 77 18.94 -14.29 -3.41
C LYS A 77 18.06 -15.54 -3.67
N GLY A 78 17.36 -15.60 -4.81
CA GLY A 78 16.54 -16.76 -5.22
C GLY A 78 15.21 -16.89 -4.47
N VAL A 79 14.74 -15.83 -3.83
CA VAL A 79 13.43 -15.81 -3.16
C VAL A 79 12.32 -15.68 -4.21
N GLN A 80 11.44 -16.68 -4.26
CA GLN A 80 10.33 -16.73 -5.21
C GLN A 80 9.00 -16.77 -4.47
N PRO A 81 8.22 -15.68 -4.44
CA PRO A 81 6.90 -15.69 -3.83
C PRO A 81 5.89 -16.47 -4.67
N SER A 82 4.95 -17.14 -4.01
CA SER A 82 3.79 -17.76 -4.64
C SER A 82 2.68 -16.75 -4.92
N TYR A 83 2.63 -15.68 -4.14
CA TYR A 83 1.67 -14.57 -4.25
C TYR A 83 2.33 -13.27 -3.84
N VAL A 84 1.84 -12.16 -4.39
CA VAL A 84 2.23 -10.83 -3.99
C VAL A 84 1.00 -9.95 -3.78
N ALA A 85 1.09 -9.01 -2.87
CA ALA A 85 0.09 -7.97 -2.66
C ALA A 85 0.77 -6.72 -2.06
N GLY A 86 0.07 -5.62 -2.05
CA GLY A 86 0.59 -4.40 -1.42
C GLY A 86 -0.53 -3.55 -0.87
N LEU A 87 -0.23 -2.68 0.09
CA LEU A 87 -1.20 -1.75 0.64
C LEU A 87 -1.18 -0.45 -0.18
N SER A 88 -2.28 -0.13 -0.87
CA SER A 88 -2.43 1.10 -1.64
C SER A 88 -1.31 1.27 -2.67
N LEU A 89 -0.35 2.18 -2.46
CA LEU A 89 0.80 2.36 -3.36
C LEU A 89 1.65 1.08 -3.49
N GLY A 90 1.67 0.24 -2.46
CA GLY A 90 2.39 -1.03 -2.47
C GLY A 90 1.90 -2.02 -3.53
N GLU A 91 0.68 -1.84 -4.07
CA GLU A 91 0.18 -2.64 -5.20
C GLU A 91 1.01 -2.40 -6.47
N TYR A 92 1.60 -1.22 -6.66
CA TYR A 92 2.54 -0.94 -7.77
C TYR A 92 3.85 -1.71 -7.60
N SER A 93 4.35 -1.83 -6.38
CA SER A 93 5.51 -2.68 -6.06
C SER A 93 5.20 -4.16 -6.24
N ALA A 94 3.99 -4.60 -5.86
CA ALA A 94 3.54 -5.97 -6.08
C ALA A 94 3.42 -6.30 -7.59
N LEU A 95 2.95 -5.37 -8.40
CA LEU A 95 2.87 -5.52 -9.86
C LEU A 95 4.26 -5.53 -10.51
N GLU A 96 5.22 -4.77 -9.99
CA GLU A 96 6.63 -4.86 -10.41
C GLU A 96 7.20 -6.24 -10.08
N ALA A 97 7.06 -6.71 -8.86
CA ALA A 97 7.53 -8.03 -8.44
C ALA A 97 6.84 -9.18 -9.20
N ALA A 98 5.62 -8.96 -9.68
CA ALA A 98 4.89 -9.90 -10.54
C ALA A 98 5.30 -9.84 -12.03
N GLY A 99 6.21 -8.94 -12.43
CA GLY A 99 6.68 -8.80 -13.81
C GLY A 99 5.77 -7.96 -14.71
N VAL A 100 4.72 -7.33 -14.16
CA VAL A 100 3.82 -6.46 -14.95
C VAL A 100 4.48 -5.14 -15.29
N PHE A 101 5.26 -4.59 -14.35
CA PHE A 101 6.03 -3.36 -14.53
C PHE A 101 7.52 -3.64 -14.39
N THR A 102 8.34 -2.86 -15.07
CA THR A 102 9.74 -2.67 -14.70
C THR A 102 9.83 -1.78 -13.48
N ALA A 103 10.94 -1.81 -12.74
CA ALA A 103 11.17 -0.90 -11.60
C ALA A 103 11.00 0.58 -12.02
N LYS A 104 11.57 0.95 -13.19
CA LYS A 104 11.38 2.28 -13.77
C LYS A 104 9.89 2.66 -13.88
N GLN A 105 9.09 1.79 -14.53
CA GLN A 105 7.66 2.06 -14.72
C GLN A 105 6.93 2.18 -13.39
N ALA A 106 7.17 1.27 -12.45
CA ALA A 106 6.50 1.30 -11.14
C ALA A 106 6.78 2.60 -10.37
N ILE A 107 8.05 3.06 -10.36
CA ILE A 107 8.47 4.28 -9.68
C ILE A 107 7.87 5.53 -10.36
N GLU A 108 7.96 5.62 -11.69
CA GLU A 108 7.41 6.75 -12.46
C GLU A 108 5.87 6.82 -12.37
N LEU A 109 5.19 5.66 -12.39
CA LEU A 109 3.74 5.58 -12.19
C LEU A 109 3.34 5.95 -10.76
N ALA A 110 4.13 5.57 -9.75
CA ALA A 110 3.90 5.98 -8.38
C ALA A 110 4.05 7.50 -8.19
N ALA A 111 5.03 8.13 -8.85
CA ALA A 111 5.17 9.59 -8.86
C ALA A 111 3.96 10.27 -9.52
N TYR A 112 3.54 9.78 -10.67
CA TYR A 112 2.34 10.28 -11.35
C TYR A 112 1.08 10.11 -10.49
N ARG A 113 0.89 8.93 -9.89
CA ARG A 113 -0.23 8.63 -8.98
C ARG A 113 -0.25 9.55 -7.77
N GLY A 114 0.89 9.71 -7.11
CA GLY A 114 1.02 10.59 -5.94
C GLY A 114 0.62 12.02 -6.25
N LYS A 115 1.11 12.55 -7.39
CA LYS A 115 0.74 13.88 -7.88
C LYS A 115 -0.75 13.99 -8.21
N ALA A 116 -1.32 13.02 -8.94
CA ALA A 116 -2.73 13.01 -9.30
C ALA A 116 -3.64 12.96 -8.06
N MET A 117 -3.27 12.18 -7.04
CA MET A 117 -3.99 12.12 -5.76
C MET A 117 -3.87 13.42 -4.97
N ALA A 118 -2.69 14.03 -4.93
CA ALA A 118 -2.48 15.32 -4.28
C ALA A 118 -3.30 16.44 -4.98
N ASP A 119 -3.29 16.45 -6.32
CA ASP A 119 -4.06 17.42 -7.11
C ASP A 119 -5.58 17.24 -6.91
N ALA A 120 -6.07 15.99 -6.88
CA ALA A 120 -7.49 15.69 -6.64
C ALA A 120 -7.96 16.09 -5.23
N ALA A 121 -7.07 16.11 -4.24
CA ALA A 121 -7.38 16.52 -2.88
C ALA A 121 -7.39 18.04 -2.66
N LYS A 122 -6.83 18.82 -3.60
CA LYS A 122 -6.72 20.28 -3.46
C LYS A 122 -8.08 20.94 -3.31
N GLY A 123 -8.19 21.81 -2.30
CA GLY A 123 -9.40 22.60 -2.04
C GLY A 123 -10.53 21.84 -1.37
N ILE A 124 -10.34 20.56 -1.04
CA ILE A 124 -11.30 19.76 -0.27
C ILE A 124 -10.91 19.84 1.20
N ASP A 125 -11.80 20.35 2.04
CA ASP A 125 -11.68 20.19 3.50
C ASP A 125 -12.00 18.74 3.84
N CYS A 126 -10.97 17.93 4.05
CA CYS A 126 -11.07 16.47 4.15
C CYS A 126 -10.32 15.94 5.35
N GLY A 127 -10.55 14.67 5.65
CA GLY A 127 -9.86 13.94 6.69
C GLY A 127 -9.97 12.44 6.54
N MET A 128 -9.12 11.76 7.27
CA MET A 128 -9.20 10.31 7.49
C MET A 128 -9.10 10.02 8.98
N THR A 129 -9.82 9.01 9.44
CA THR A 129 -9.84 8.60 10.84
C THR A 129 -9.77 7.08 10.95
N ALA A 130 -8.78 6.58 11.70
CA ALA A 130 -8.73 5.17 12.07
C ALA A 130 -9.74 4.87 13.16
N VAL A 131 -10.59 3.86 12.94
CA VAL A 131 -11.62 3.39 13.87
C VAL A 131 -11.21 2.02 14.38
N LEU A 132 -11.07 1.92 15.72
CA LEU A 132 -10.57 0.71 16.36
C LEU A 132 -11.69 -0.03 17.11
N ASN A 133 -11.74 -1.34 16.91
CA ASN A 133 -12.63 -2.28 17.58
C ASN A 133 -14.13 -1.94 17.36
N LEU A 134 -14.50 -1.64 16.13
CA LEU A 134 -15.89 -1.61 15.66
C LEU A 134 -16.02 -2.56 14.47
N ASP A 135 -17.14 -3.25 14.40
CA ASP A 135 -17.48 -4.12 13.26
C ASP A 135 -17.68 -3.31 11.98
N ARG A 136 -17.34 -3.91 10.82
CA ARG A 136 -17.40 -3.25 9.51
C ARG A 136 -18.82 -2.82 9.13
N ASP A 137 -19.82 -3.65 9.44
CA ASP A 137 -21.21 -3.36 9.11
C ASP A 137 -21.75 -2.21 9.99
N ALA A 138 -21.42 -2.22 11.29
CA ALA A 138 -21.76 -1.12 12.20
C ALA A 138 -21.11 0.20 11.76
N LEU A 139 -19.85 0.17 11.32
CA LEU A 139 -19.17 1.37 10.81
C LEU A 139 -19.77 1.84 9.49
N ALA A 140 -20.18 0.94 8.61
CA ALA A 140 -20.86 1.29 7.36
C ALA A 140 -22.16 2.06 7.63
N VAL A 141 -22.97 1.66 8.61
CA VAL A 141 -24.17 2.39 9.04
C VAL A 141 -23.83 3.79 9.54
N CYS A 142 -22.74 3.93 10.34
CA CYS A 142 -22.27 5.25 10.78
C CYS A 142 -21.88 6.16 9.61
N CYS A 143 -21.21 5.61 8.59
CA CYS A 143 -20.84 6.36 7.38
C CYS A 143 -22.09 6.75 6.58
N GLU A 144 -23.06 5.85 6.43
CA GLU A 144 -24.31 6.13 5.72
C GLU A 144 -25.07 7.29 6.38
N GLU A 145 -25.25 7.25 7.70
CA GLU A 145 -25.91 8.31 8.46
C GLU A 145 -25.16 9.65 8.36
N ALA A 146 -23.83 9.62 8.48
CA ALA A 146 -22.99 10.82 8.37
C ALA A 146 -22.95 11.41 6.95
N SER A 147 -23.29 10.64 5.92
CA SER A 147 -23.24 11.04 4.52
C SER A 147 -24.18 12.21 4.18
N ALA A 148 -25.13 12.53 5.05
CA ALA A 148 -25.96 13.75 4.96
C ALA A 148 -25.13 15.05 5.06
N LEU A 149 -23.92 15.00 5.63
CA LEU A 149 -23.01 16.14 5.79
C LEU A 149 -21.92 16.21 4.70
N GLY A 150 -21.85 15.24 3.80
CA GLY A 150 -20.83 15.16 2.73
C GLY A 150 -20.37 13.73 2.47
N CYS A 151 -19.34 13.59 1.63
CA CYS A 151 -18.78 12.30 1.33
C CYS A 151 -18.04 11.72 2.53
N VAL A 152 -18.41 10.51 2.95
CA VAL A 152 -17.63 9.69 3.89
C VAL A 152 -17.85 8.22 3.57
N GLN A 153 -16.79 7.42 3.65
CA GLN A 153 -16.84 5.97 3.46
C GLN A 153 -15.71 5.26 4.20
N ILE A 154 -15.83 3.95 4.37
CA ILE A 154 -14.72 3.13 4.82
C ILE A 154 -13.74 3.02 3.67
N CYS A 155 -12.56 3.60 3.80
CA CYS A 155 -11.52 3.60 2.78
C CYS A 155 -10.49 2.48 2.96
N ASN A 156 -10.29 1.97 4.18
CA ASN A 156 -9.42 0.82 4.41
C ASN A 156 -10.06 -0.18 5.38
N TYR A 157 -10.07 -1.43 4.97
CA TYR A 157 -10.34 -2.61 5.80
C TYR A 157 -8.97 -3.26 6.08
N ASN A 158 -8.28 -2.80 7.14
CA ASN A 158 -6.88 -3.18 7.37
C ASN A 158 -6.73 -4.59 7.96
N CYS A 159 -7.42 -4.86 9.05
CA CYS A 159 -7.43 -6.15 9.75
C CYS A 159 -8.60 -6.18 10.73
N PRO A 160 -8.92 -7.32 11.36
CA PRO A 160 -9.96 -7.38 12.38
C PRO A 160 -9.80 -6.29 13.44
N GLY A 161 -10.83 -5.50 13.61
CA GLY A 161 -10.87 -4.40 14.57
C GLY A 161 -10.05 -3.16 14.19
N GLN A 162 -9.64 -3.01 12.93
CA GLN A 162 -8.96 -1.79 12.46
C GLN A 162 -9.44 -1.39 11.07
N LEU A 163 -10.27 -0.38 11.01
CA LEU A 163 -10.84 0.21 9.82
C LEU A 163 -10.40 1.68 9.71
N VAL A 164 -10.46 2.25 8.52
CA VAL A 164 -10.22 3.69 8.30
C VAL A 164 -11.38 4.26 7.51
N ILE A 165 -11.96 5.35 8.00
CA ILE A 165 -12.93 6.16 7.26
C ILE A 165 -12.25 7.40 6.69
N GLY A 166 -12.72 7.85 5.54
CA GLY A 166 -12.20 9.03 4.87
C GLY A 166 -13.27 9.74 4.07
N GLY A 167 -13.03 11.02 3.80
CA GLY A 167 -13.96 11.86 3.06
C GLY A 167 -13.87 13.32 3.42
N GLU A 168 -14.99 14.05 3.26
CA GLU A 168 -15.12 15.45 3.69
C GLU A 168 -15.14 15.52 5.23
N LYS A 169 -14.40 16.49 5.76
CA LYS A 169 -14.09 16.56 7.20
C LYS A 169 -15.33 16.54 8.09
N ALA A 170 -16.35 17.31 7.77
CA ALA A 170 -17.58 17.34 8.56
C ALA A 170 -18.28 15.98 8.63
N ALA A 171 -18.32 15.25 7.51
CA ALA A 171 -18.91 13.91 7.44
C ALA A 171 -18.03 12.87 8.15
N VAL A 172 -16.69 12.96 8.02
CA VAL A 172 -15.75 12.07 8.73
C VAL A 172 -15.83 12.28 10.24
N ASP A 173 -15.87 13.53 10.72
CA ASP A 173 -16.00 13.86 12.13
C ASP A 173 -17.32 13.31 12.70
N LYS A 174 -18.43 13.46 11.95
CA LYS A 174 -19.74 12.91 12.35
C LYS A 174 -19.74 11.39 12.38
N ALA A 175 -19.19 10.74 11.36
CA ALA A 175 -19.06 9.27 11.33
C ALA A 175 -18.22 8.75 12.51
N ALA A 176 -17.13 9.45 12.85
CA ALA A 176 -16.31 9.10 14.02
C ALA A 176 -17.05 9.29 15.36
N GLU A 177 -17.89 10.31 15.49
CA GLU A 177 -18.77 10.49 16.65
C GLU A 177 -19.77 9.33 16.77
N LEU A 178 -20.46 9.00 15.68
CA LEU A 178 -21.40 7.88 15.62
C LEU A 178 -20.72 6.54 15.91
N ALA A 179 -19.52 6.32 15.36
CA ALA A 179 -18.74 5.12 15.62
C ALA A 179 -18.37 4.96 17.10
N LYS A 180 -18.03 6.06 17.80
CA LYS A 180 -17.80 6.03 19.25
C LYS A 180 -19.08 5.68 20.01
N ALA A 181 -20.21 6.26 19.63
CA ALA A 181 -21.51 5.94 20.22
C ALA A 181 -21.92 4.49 19.97
N ALA A 182 -21.55 3.91 18.82
CA ALA A 182 -21.75 2.51 18.45
C ALA A 182 -20.77 1.53 19.12
N GLY A 183 -19.81 2.00 19.93
CA GLY A 183 -18.90 1.16 20.70
C GLY A 183 -17.47 1.06 20.16
N ALA A 184 -17.07 1.88 19.20
CA ALA A 184 -15.67 1.96 18.79
C ALA A 184 -14.78 2.34 19.99
N ARG A 185 -13.73 1.56 20.21
CA ARG A 185 -12.81 1.80 21.32
C ARG A 185 -12.04 3.12 21.17
N ARG A 186 -11.65 3.46 19.95
CA ARG A 186 -10.95 4.71 19.61
C ARG A 186 -11.25 5.12 18.16
N CYS A 187 -11.31 6.41 17.94
CA CYS A 187 -11.29 7.05 16.62
C CYS A 187 -10.11 8.02 16.60
N ILE A 188 -9.12 7.75 15.77
CA ILE A 188 -7.83 8.46 15.74
C ILE A 188 -7.71 9.18 14.40
N PRO A 189 -7.77 10.52 14.35
CA PRO A 189 -7.54 11.28 13.15
C PRO A 189 -6.14 11.04 12.60
N LEU A 190 -6.02 10.80 11.29
CA LEU A 190 -4.76 10.63 10.58
C LEU A 190 -4.31 11.98 10.03
N LYS A 191 -3.05 12.37 10.32
CA LYS A 191 -2.50 13.66 9.91
C LYS A 191 -2.01 13.60 8.46
N GLY A 192 -2.18 14.72 7.73
CA GLY A 192 -1.58 14.89 6.40
C GLY A 192 -2.18 14.01 5.30
N SER A 193 -3.38 13.45 5.51
CA SER A 193 -4.04 12.59 4.55
C SER A 193 -5.10 13.37 3.77
N GLY A 194 -5.11 13.17 2.44
CA GLY A 194 -6.25 13.53 1.60
C GLY A 194 -7.41 12.54 1.78
N PRO A 195 -8.55 12.72 1.06
CA PRO A 195 -9.70 11.83 1.11
C PRO A 195 -9.44 10.56 0.26
N PHE A 196 -8.29 9.91 0.51
CA PHE A 196 -7.78 8.80 -0.30
C PHE A 196 -8.69 7.59 -0.22
N HIS A 197 -8.77 6.83 -1.33
CA HIS A 197 -9.61 5.64 -1.44
C HIS A 197 -11.10 5.93 -1.20
N THR A 198 -11.54 7.14 -1.55
CA THR A 198 -12.94 7.54 -1.60
C THR A 198 -13.31 7.99 -3.02
N ARG A 199 -14.61 8.10 -3.28
CA ARG A 199 -15.12 8.63 -4.56
C ARG A 199 -14.61 10.04 -4.90
N LEU A 200 -14.11 10.80 -3.92
CA LEU A 200 -13.50 12.13 -4.14
C LEU A 200 -12.19 12.03 -4.92
N MET A 201 -11.58 10.84 -5.01
CA MET A 201 -10.40 10.56 -5.82
C MET A 201 -10.72 10.22 -7.28
N ALA A 202 -11.97 10.34 -7.73
CA ALA A 202 -12.34 10.12 -9.14
C ALA A 202 -11.47 10.91 -10.13
N PRO A 203 -11.11 12.20 -9.90
CA PRO A 203 -10.21 12.91 -10.80
C PRO A 203 -8.82 12.27 -10.90
N ALA A 204 -8.30 11.68 -9.82
CA ALA A 204 -7.05 10.93 -9.87
C ALA A 204 -7.21 9.62 -10.66
N GLY A 205 -8.37 8.95 -10.55
CA GLY A 205 -8.73 7.79 -11.36
C GLY A 205 -8.75 8.13 -12.86
N ASP A 206 -9.37 9.24 -13.24
CA ASP A 206 -9.43 9.71 -14.62
C ASP A 206 -8.04 10.05 -15.18
N ALA A 207 -7.19 10.69 -14.37
CA ALA A 207 -5.81 10.98 -14.73
C ALA A 207 -5.00 9.69 -14.96
N LEU A 208 -5.15 8.70 -14.07
CA LEU A 208 -4.51 7.39 -14.23
C LEU A 208 -5.02 6.64 -15.45
N ALA A 209 -6.34 6.65 -15.72
CA ALA A 209 -6.91 6.01 -16.90
C ALA A 209 -6.25 6.56 -18.18
N LYS A 210 -6.13 7.88 -18.28
CA LYS A 210 -5.45 8.53 -19.41
C LYS A 210 -3.96 8.19 -19.48
N ARG A 211 -3.26 8.12 -18.35
CA ARG A 211 -1.83 7.76 -18.31
C ARG A 211 -1.62 6.33 -18.78
N PHE A 212 -2.50 5.42 -18.42
CA PHE A 212 -2.43 4.01 -18.80
C PHE A 212 -2.69 3.73 -20.28
N GLU A 213 -3.29 4.65 -21.04
CA GLU A 213 -3.47 4.51 -22.50
C GLU A 213 -2.12 4.38 -23.25
N THR A 214 -1.04 4.91 -22.69
CA THR A 214 0.30 4.88 -23.27
C THR A 214 1.27 3.97 -22.52
N GLU A 215 0.80 3.28 -21.49
CA GLU A 215 1.65 2.42 -20.66
C GLU A 215 1.60 0.97 -21.14
N ALA A 216 2.75 0.31 -21.17
CA ALA A 216 2.83 -1.12 -21.47
C ALA A 216 2.68 -1.94 -20.18
N PHE A 217 1.71 -2.84 -20.16
CA PHE A 217 1.50 -3.79 -19.06
C PHE A 217 2.01 -5.17 -19.52
N GLY A 218 3.00 -5.70 -18.78
CA GLY A 218 3.51 -7.05 -18.98
C GLY A 218 2.54 -8.13 -18.49
N GLU A 219 2.88 -9.38 -18.78
CA GLU A 219 2.16 -10.53 -18.26
C GLU A 219 2.51 -10.77 -16.79
N MET A 220 1.50 -11.04 -15.98
CA MET A 220 1.65 -11.34 -14.56
C MET A 220 2.24 -12.74 -14.38
N GLN A 221 3.49 -12.81 -13.89
CA GLN A 221 4.22 -14.06 -13.64
C GLN A 221 3.92 -14.66 -12.27
N VAL A 222 3.55 -13.83 -11.31
CA VAL A 222 3.15 -14.21 -9.96
C VAL A 222 1.78 -13.62 -9.70
N PRO A 223 0.80 -14.40 -9.18
CA PRO A 223 -0.53 -13.88 -8.87
C PRO A 223 -0.48 -12.71 -7.89
N VAL A 224 -1.14 -11.61 -8.27
CA VAL A 224 -1.34 -10.43 -7.44
C VAL A 224 -2.74 -10.46 -6.84
N LEU A 225 -2.86 -10.14 -5.55
CA LEU A 225 -4.15 -9.86 -4.92
C LEU A 225 -4.37 -8.35 -4.92
N PHE A 226 -5.49 -7.92 -5.52
CA PHE A 226 -5.80 -6.51 -5.77
C PHE A 226 -6.58 -5.87 -4.62
N ASN A 227 -6.19 -4.67 -4.22
CA ASN A 227 -6.77 -3.93 -3.09
C ASN A 227 -8.28 -3.72 -3.21
N CYS A 228 -8.75 -3.34 -4.39
CA CYS A 228 -10.17 -3.06 -4.62
C CYS A 228 -11.05 -4.31 -4.73
N LEU A 229 -10.45 -5.50 -4.64
CA LEU A 229 -11.12 -6.80 -4.68
C LEU A 229 -10.90 -7.63 -3.42
N GLY A 230 -9.78 -7.45 -2.71
CA GLY A 230 -9.33 -8.32 -1.61
C GLY A 230 -8.98 -9.74 -2.07
N ARG A 231 -8.69 -9.93 -3.36
CA ARG A 231 -8.41 -11.23 -3.99
C ARG A 231 -7.74 -11.06 -5.36
N GLU A 232 -7.46 -12.19 -6.01
CA GLU A 232 -6.91 -12.24 -7.36
C GLU A 232 -7.86 -11.59 -8.38
N MET A 233 -7.31 -11.17 -9.51
CA MET A 233 -8.07 -10.60 -10.63
C MET A 233 -8.98 -11.68 -11.26
N PRO A 234 -10.29 -11.43 -11.40
CA PRO A 234 -11.18 -12.34 -12.10
C PRO A 234 -10.96 -12.28 -13.61
N ASP A 235 -11.35 -13.37 -14.30
CA ASP A 235 -11.33 -13.45 -15.76
C ASP A 235 -12.12 -12.28 -16.38
N GLY A 236 -11.58 -11.74 -17.46
CA GLY A 236 -12.19 -10.62 -18.19
C GLY A 236 -11.93 -9.23 -17.57
N SER A 237 -11.26 -9.15 -16.42
CA SER A 237 -10.78 -7.89 -15.85
C SER A 237 -9.44 -7.48 -16.46
N SER A 238 -9.07 -6.20 -16.31
CA SER A 238 -7.77 -5.71 -16.73
C SER A 238 -7.07 -4.96 -15.60
N ILE A 239 -5.75 -5.08 -15.53
CA ILE A 239 -4.94 -4.40 -14.50
C ILE A 239 -5.13 -2.88 -14.53
N PRO A 240 -5.11 -2.19 -15.70
CA PRO A 240 -5.40 -0.75 -15.75
C PRO A 240 -6.74 -0.39 -15.11
N ALA A 241 -7.80 -1.12 -15.42
CA ALA A 241 -9.13 -0.85 -14.85
C ALA A 241 -9.16 -1.06 -13.33
N LEU A 242 -8.45 -2.07 -12.81
CA LEU A 242 -8.34 -2.31 -11.37
C LEU A 242 -7.56 -1.21 -10.66
N LEU A 243 -6.47 -0.70 -11.24
CA LEU A 243 -5.70 0.39 -10.67
C LEU A 243 -6.47 1.73 -10.67
N VAL A 244 -7.25 2.01 -11.72
CA VAL A 244 -8.16 3.15 -11.77
C VAL A 244 -9.25 3.04 -10.70
N LYS A 245 -9.81 1.85 -10.50
CA LYS A 245 -10.77 1.59 -9.44
C LYS A 245 -10.13 1.72 -8.05
N GLN A 246 -8.92 1.20 -7.87
CA GLN A 246 -8.20 1.15 -6.60
C GLN A 246 -8.06 2.53 -5.96
N VAL A 247 -7.68 3.56 -6.72
CA VAL A 247 -7.38 4.90 -6.19
C VAL A 247 -8.61 5.60 -5.61
N GLN A 248 -9.81 5.24 -6.09
CA GLN A 248 -11.10 5.87 -5.73
C GLN A 248 -12.07 4.94 -5.00
N SER A 249 -11.60 3.78 -4.55
CA SER A 249 -12.41 2.81 -3.80
C SER A 249 -11.64 2.20 -2.63
N SER A 250 -12.37 1.52 -1.77
CA SER A 250 -11.82 0.90 -0.55
C SER A 250 -10.69 -0.08 -0.83
N VAL A 251 -9.74 -0.13 0.09
CA VAL A 251 -8.67 -1.12 0.17
C VAL A 251 -9.10 -2.25 1.10
N TYR A 252 -9.24 -3.45 0.56
CA TYR A 252 -9.68 -4.65 1.29
C TYR A 252 -8.47 -5.49 1.74
N MET A 253 -7.62 -4.94 2.63
CA MET A 253 -6.42 -5.64 3.08
C MET A 253 -6.73 -6.84 3.97
N GLU A 254 -7.71 -6.74 4.85
CA GLU A 254 -8.16 -7.89 5.66
C GLU A 254 -8.63 -9.04 4.77
N ASP A 255 -9.43 -8.74 3.74
CA ASP A 255 -9.94 -9.77 2.81
C ASP A 255 -8.78 -10.37 1.98
N THR A 256 -7.79 -9.55 1.58
CA THR A 256 -6.55 -10.01 0.95
C THR A 256 -5.80 -11.01 1.85
N LEU A 257 -5.60 -10.68 3.12
CA LEU A 257 -4.92 -11.57 4.06
C LEU A 257 -5.70 -12.87 4.27
N ARG A 258 -7.03 -12.79 4.48
CA ARG A 258 -7.87 -13.98 4.60
C ARG A 258 -7.80 -14.86 3.35
N ARG A 259 -7.75 -14.24 2.16
CA ARG A 259 -7.60 -14.96 0.89
C ARG A 259 -6.24 -15.67 0.80
N LEU A 260 -5.15 -15.03 1.21
CA LEU A 260 -3.83 -15.68 1.28
C LEU A 260 -3.85 -16.92 2.20
N GLY A 261 -4.51 -16.82 3.34
CA GLY A 261 -4.70 -17.98 4.24
C GLY A 261 -5.49 -19.11 3.57
N GLN A 262 -6.58 -18.82 2.85
CA GLN A 262 -7.36 -19.81 2.08
C GLN A 262 -6.54 -20.45 0.98
N LEU A 263 -5.59 -19.71 0.39
CA LEU A 263 -4.66 -20.20 -0.63
C LEU A 263 -3.53 -21.05 -0.03
N GLY A 264 -3.50 -21.23 1.31
CA GLY A 264 -2.52 -22.06 2.01
C GLY A 264 -1.16 -21.40 2.14
N VAL A 265 -1.08 -20.07 2.13
CA VAL A 265 0.14 -19.32 2.45
C VAL A 265 0.48 -19.57 3.93
N ASP A 266 1.71 -19.98 4.19
CA ASP A 266 2.24 -20.29 5.54
C ASP A 266 3.35 -19.33 5.98
N HIS A 267 3.94 -18.56 5.02
CA HIS A 267 4.96 -17.55 5.27
C HIS A 267 4.61 -16.23 4.58
N ILE A 268 4.77 -15.14 5.29
CA ILE A 268 4.56 -13.78 4.76
C ILE A 268 5.79 -12.93 5.06
N LEU A 269 6.30 -12.27 4.03
CA LEU A 269 7.36 -11.28 4.12
C LEU A 269 6.79 -9.90 3.82
N GLU A 270 6.84 -8.99 4.78
CA GLU A 270 6.58 -7.57 4.56
C GLU A 270 7.86 -6.88 4.08
N VAL A 271 7.77 -6.22 2.92
CA VAL A 271 8.83 -5.36 2.37
C VAL A 271 8.42 -3.91 2.51
N GLY A 272 9.20 -3.16 3.26
CA GLY A 272 8.95 -1.74 3.48
C GLY A 272 9.47 -1.26 4.83
N PRO A 273 9.58 0.06 5.04
CA PRO A 273 9.86 0.60 6.35
C PRO A 273 8.76 0.23 7.34
N GLY A 274 9.15 -0.08 8.57
CA GLY A 274 8.23 -0.47 9.63
C GLY A 274 7.68 -1.90 9.53
N ASN A 275 6.54 -2.15 10.17
CA ASN A 275 5.95 -3.49 10.31
C ASN A 275 4.41 -3.47 10.42
N ALA A 276 3.77 -2.51 9.76
CA ALA A 276 2.32 -2.34 9.86
C ALA A 276 1.55 -3.53 9.29
N LEU A 277 1.98 -4.06 8.14
CA LEU A 277 1.34 -5.22 7.51
C LEU A 277 1.56 -6.49 8.34
N SER A 278 2.75 -6.68 8.92
CA SER A 278 3.02 -7.76 9.86
C SER A 278 2.09 -7.71 11.09
N GLY A 279 1.77 -6.50 11.54
CA GLY A 279 0.75 -6.28 12.58
C GLY A 279 -0.65 -6.70 12.13
N PHE A 280 -1.03 -6.45 10.89
CA PHE A 280 -2.31 -6.89 10.32
C PHE A 280 -2.35 -8.41 10.14
N VAL A 281 -1.25 -9.00 9.64
CA VAL A 281 -1.11 -10.46 9.50
C VAL A 281 -1.31 -11.16 10.83
N LYS A 282 -0.62 -10.74 11.89
CA LYS A 282 -0.73 -11.34 13.24
C LYS A 282 -2.16 -11.35 13.76
N LYS A 283 -2.96 -10.31 13.44
CA LYS A 283 -4.37 -10.23 13.85
C LYS A 283 -5.30 -11.06 12.97
N THR A 284 -4.99 -11.21 11.68
CA THR A 284 -5.86 -11.86 10.70
C THR A 284 -5.55 -13.34 10.53
N LEU A 285 -4.26 -13.71 10.59
CA LEU A 285 -3.72 -15.05 10.33
C LEU A 285 -2.73 -15.45 11.44
N PRO A 286 -3.18 -15.69 12.66
CA PRO A 286 -2.29 -15.89 13.82
C PRO A 286 -1.38 -17.13 13.72
N GLY A 287 -1.62 -18.05 12.76
CA GLY A 287 -0.81 -19.25 12.54
C GLY A 287 0.23 -19.13 11.43
N VAL A 288 0.31 -17.97 10.74
CA VAL A 288 1.24 -17.74 9.63
C VAL A 288 2.54 -17.13 10.14
N VAL A 289 3.68 -17.67 9.70
CA VAL A 289 5.00 -17.09 9.98
C VAL A 289 5.11 -15.76 9.24
N CYS A 290 5.41 -14.70 9.96
CA CYS A 290 5.48 -13.36 9.37
C CYS A 290 6.71 -12.61 9.84
N ALA A 291 7.45 -12.05 8.88
CA ALA A 291 8.61 -11.20 9.11
C ALA A 291 8.52 -9.92 8.28
N SER A 292 9.21 -8.86 8.73
CA SER A 292 9.35 -7.59 8.01
C SER A 292 10.82 -7.32 7.69
N VAL A 293 11.06 -6.70 6.54
CA VAL A 293 12.40 -6.37 6.03
C VAL A 293 12.45 -4.91 5.61
N GLU A 294 13.28 -4.18 6.31
CA GLU A 294 13.64 -2.79 6.04
C GLU A 294 15.14 -2.60 5.86
N THR A 295 15.96 -3.50 6.44
CA THR A 295 17.43 -3.43 6.40
C THR A 295 18.05 -4.74 5.89
N PRO A 296 19.30 -4.71 5.35
CA PRO A 296 20.03 -5.92 4.99
C PRO A 296 20.15 -6.93 6.12
N ALA A 297 20.41 -6.46 7.33
CA ALA A 297 20.53 -7.33 8.51
C ALA A 297 19.22 -8.08 8.82
N GLN A 298 18.06 -7.43 8.70
CA GLN A 298 16.77 -8.09 8.84
C GLN A 298 16.54 -9.13 7.75
N LEU A 299 16.89 -8.80 6.49
CA LEU A 299 16.79 -9.75 5.38
C LEU A 299 17.62 -11.01 5.62
N ASP A 300 18.88 -10.86 6.00
CA ASP A 300 19.78 -11.99 6.26
C ASP A 300 19.28 -12.84 7.42
N ALA A 301 18.78 -12.22 8.49
CA ALA A 301 18.19 -12.94 9.64
C ALA A 301 16.95 -13.76 9.22
N VAL A 302 16.04 -13.19 8.45
CA VAL A 302 14.84 -13.87 7.97
C VAL A 302 15.20 -15.05 7.05
N LEU A 303 16.08 -14.83 6.07
CA LEU A 303 16.47 -15.89 5.13
C LEU A 303 17.24 -17.02 5.83
N THR A 304 18.02 -16.72 6.87
CA THR A 304 18.72 -17.72 7.67
C THR A 304 17.70 -18.56 8.46
N ALA A 305 16.77 -17.92 9.17
CA ALA A 305 15.74 -18.61 9.93
C ALA A 305 14.90 -19.55 9.05
N TRP A 306 14.48 -19.09 7.88
CA TRP A 306 13.64 -19.89 6.96
C TRP A 306 14.37 -21.02 6.26
N LYS A 307 15.72 -20.98 6.16
CA LYS A 307 16.52 -22.10 5.68
C LYS A 307 16.63 -23.22 6.72
N GLU A 308 16.61 -22.86 8.00
CA GLU A 308 16.66 -23.83 9.10
C GLU A 308 15.33 -24.60 9.30
N GLU A 309 14.22 -24.07 8.77
CA GLU A 309 12.89 -24.69 8.81
C GLU A 309 12.65 -25.70 7.68
N GLN A 310 13.51 -25.77 6.68
CA GLN A 310 13.43 -26.68 5.52
C GLN A 310 14.21 -27.97 5.76
#